data_3f823160d115fd82b840582589ee5c48
#
_entry.id   3f823160d115fd82b840582589ee5c48
#
_cell.length_a   1.000
_cell.length_b   1.000
_cell.length_c   1.000
_cell.angle_alpha   90.00
_cell.angle_beta   90.00
_cell.angle_gamma   90.00
#
_symmetry.space_group_name_H-M   'P 1'
#
loop_
_entity.id
_entity.type
_entity.pdbx_description
1 polymer ?
#
loop_
_entity_poly.entity_id
_entity_poly.type
_entity_poly.pdbx_seq_one_letter_code
_entity_poly.pdbx_strand_id
1 'polypeptide(L)'
;MDLNKLMIEYLTEEGFRPHETPFGIAFKSEGINYLYFKDPEDEQYFRLLLPAIFEVTEDNEDTIMRVMNDINGSLKVVKLYTMELEDDEGKQNTSVWVAFEILADSTPELKDIVPRAINLLLNARLAFLARLEEVANH
;
A
#
# COMPACT_ATOMS: atom_id res chain seq x y z
N MET A 1 7.36 -7.94 21.48
CA MET A 1 6.63 -6.74 20.99
C MET A 1 5.51 -7.18 20.05
N ASP A 2 4.33 -6.63 20.22
CA ASP A 2 3.20 -6.89 19.30
C ASP A 2 2.95 -5.66 18.45
N LEU A 3 3.50 -5.68 17.25
CA LEU A 3 3.40 -4.55 16.31
C LEU A 3 1.95 -4.28 15.89
N ASN A 4 1.13 -5.32 15.80
CA ASN A 4 -0.28 -5.19 15.45
C ASN A 4 -1.04 -4.41 16.52
N LYS A 5 -0.78 -4.74 17.77
CA LYS A 5 -1.40 -4.06 18.89
C LYS A 5 -0.97 -2.59 18.94
N LEU A 6 0.33 -2.33 18.75
CA LEU A 6 0.86 -0.97 18.71
C LEU A 6 0.23 -0.16 17.58
N MET A 7 0.01 -0.79 16.43
CA MET A 7 -0.60 -0.10 15.29
C MET A 7 -2.05 0.28 15.56
N ILE A 8 -2.83 -0.63 16.15
CA ILE A 8 -4.23 -0.34 16.53
C ILE A 8 -4.28 0.80 17.54
N GLU A 9 -3.44 0.76 18.56
CA GLU A 9 -3.37 1.81 19.59
C GLU A 9 -3.00 3.15 18.97
N TYR A 10 -1.98 3.17 18.12
CA TYR A 10 -1.54 4.38 17.44
C TYR A 10 -2.67 4.98 16.58
N LEU A 11 -3.29 4.18 15.74
CA LEU A 11 -4.36 4.65 14.86
C LEU A 11 -5.54 5.20 15.66
N THR A 12 -5.92 4.53 16.74
CA THR A 12 -7.01 4.95 17.60
C THR A 12 -6.70 6.29 18.28
N GLU A 13 -5.48 6.45 18.81
CA GLU A 13 -5.04 7.69 19.44
C GLU A 13 -5.02 8.87 18.48
N GLU A 14 -4.70 8.62 17.21
CA GLU A 14 -4.67 9.66 16.19
C GLU A 14 -6.05 10.01 15.63
N GLY A 15 -7.08 9.33 16.11
CA GLY A 15 -8.46 9.61 15.68
C GLY A 15 -8.94 8.80 14.48
N PHE A 16 -8.15 7.85 13.99
CA PHE A 16 -8.59 6.94 12.96
C PHE A 16 -9.51 5.87 13.54
N ARG A 17 -10.26 5.21 12.69
CA ARG A 17 -11.15 4.13 13.07
C ARG A 17 -10.68 2.81 12.46
N PRO A 18 -9.65 2.20 13.03
CA PRO A 18 -9.13 0.94 12.50
C PRO A 18 -10.10 -0.20 12.74
N HIS A 19 -10.17 -1.12 11.79
CA HIS A 19 -10.92 -2.34 11.95
C HIS A 19 -10.15 -3.53 11.41
N GLU A 20 -10.32 -4.69 12.03
CA GLU A 20 -9.65 -5.89 11.60
C GLU A 20 -10.35 -6.53 10.42
N THR A 21 -9.55 -7.03 9.47
CA THR A 21 -10.01 -7.79 8.31
C THR A 21 -9.22 -9.10 8.27
N PRO A 22 -9.62 -10.06 7.42
CA PRO A 22 -8.81 -11.28 7.25
C PRO A 22 -7.38 -11.01 6.77
N PHE A 23 -7.13 -9.86 6.15
CA PHE A 23 -5.83 -9.51 5.58
C PHE A 23 -4.98 -8.60 6.47
N GLY A 24 -5.58 -7.99 7.49
CA GLY A 24 -4.87 -7.07 8.36
C GLY A 24 -5.79 -5.98 8.90
N ILE A 25 -5.21 -4.84 9.24
CA ILE A 25 -5.94 -3.73 9.84
C ILE A 25 -6.21 -2.67 8.77
N ALA A 26 -7.48 -2.42 8.49
CA ALA A 26 -7.90 -1.42 7.53
C ALA A 26 -8.25 -0.11 8.23
N PHE A 27 -7.90 0.99 7.61
CA PHE A 27 -8.29 2.33 8.09
C PHE A 27 -8.35 3.30 6.91
N LYS A 28 -8.97 4.44 7.16
CA LYS A 28 -9.14 5.49 6.15
C LYS A 28 -8.49 6.77 6.62
N SER A 29 -7.71 7.42 5.75
CA SER A 29 -7.13 8.73 6.01
C SER A 29 -7.44 9.64 4.83
N GLU A 30 -8.07 10.77 5.10
CA GLU A 30 -8.45 11.75 4.08
C GLU A 30 -9.20 11.13 2.90
N GLY A 31 -10.11 10.21 3.19
CA GLY A 31 -10.94 9.55 2.19
C GLY A 31 -10.27 8.39 1.46
N ILE A 32 -9.02 8.10 1.78
CA ILE A 32 -8.24 7.04 1.10
C ILE A 32 -8.09 5.85 2.04
N ASN A 33 -8.34 4.65 1.51
CA ASN A 33 -8.24 3.41 2.26
C ASN A 33 -6.81 2.89 2.28
N TYR A 34 -6.36 2.47 3.47
CA TYR A 34 -5.06 1.85 3.69
C TYR A 34 -5.25 0.51 4.38
N LEU A 35 -4.29 -0.37 4.21
CA LEU A 35 -4.30 -1.68 4.85
C LEU A 35 -2.93 -1.93 5.48
N TYR A 36 -2.90 -2.09 6.81
CA TYR A 36 -1.71 -2.54 7.51
C TYR A 36 -1.69 -4.06 7.48
N PHE A 37 -0.68 -4.61 6.82
CA PHE A 37 -0.54 -6.07 6.68
C PHE A 37 -0.02 -6.68 7.97
N LYS A 38 -0.71 -7.71 8.44
CA LYS A 38 -0.41 -8.40 9.67
C LYS A 38 0.39 -9.66 9.38
N ASP A 39 1.69 -9.64 9.71
CA ASP A 39 2.54 -10.83 9.54
C ASP A 39 2.58 -11.60 10.86
N PRO A 40 2.07 -12.83 10.91
CA PRO A 40 2.02 -13.61 12.15
C PRO A 40 3.38 -14.18 12.55
N GLU A 41 4.36 -14.21 11.67
CA GLU A 41 5.65 -14.85 11.90
C GLU A 41 6.80 -13.87 12.15
N ASP A 42 6.68 -12.64 11.72
CA ASP A 42 7.74 -11.65 11.83
C ASP A 42 7.26 -10.38 12.54
N GLU A 43 7.64 -10.24 13.80
CA GLU A 43 7.23 -9.12 14.64
C GLU A 43 7.88 -7.79 14.27
N GLN A 44 8.94 -7.83 13.47
CA GLN A 44 9.65 -6.62 13.03
C GLN A 44 9.22 -6.14 11.65
N TYR A 45 8.49 -6.96 10.92
CA TYR A 45 8.09 -6.63 9.56
C TYR A 45 6.87 -5.70 9.58
N PHE A 46 7.10 -4.44 9.20
CA PHE A 46 6.05 -3.44 9.07
C PHE A 46 5.72 -3.27 7.59
N ARG A 47 4.46 -3.51 7.23
CA ARG A 47 4.00 -3.38 5.86
C ARG A 47 2.68 -2.62 5.80
N LEU A 48 2.72 -1.44 5.17
CA LEU A 48 1.53 -0.62 4.96
C LEU A 48 1.22 -0.58 3.47
N LEU A 49 -0.03 -0.82 3.11
CA LEU A 49 -0.47 -0.94 1.73
C LEU A 49 -1.43 0.17 1.34
N LEU A 50 -1.28 0.65 0.10
CA LEU A 50 -2.26 1.47 -0.57
C LEU A 50 -2.86 0.61 -1.68
N PRO A 51 -4.07 0.06 -1.46
CA PRO A 51 -4.64 -0.91 -2.39
C PRO A 51 -5.26 -0.30 -3.63
N ALA A 52 -5.21 -1.06 -4.72
CA ALA A 52 -6.01 -0.83 -5.93
C ALA A 52 -5.94 0.60 -6.48
N ILE A 53 -4.73 1.09 -6.78
CA ILE A 53 -4.57 2.44 -7.32
C ILE A 53 -4.92 2.54 -8.80
N PHE A 54 -4.91 1.41 -9.52
CA PHE A 54 -5.24 1.39 -10.95
C PHE A 54 -5.61 -0.02 -11.39
N GLU A 55 -6.60 -0.14 -12.27
CA GLU A 55 -7.04 -1.43 -12.79
C GLU A 55 -6.16 -1.89 -13.95
N VAL A 56 -5.76 -3.16 -13.93
CA VAL A 56 -4.97 -3.79 -14.99
C VAL A 56 -5.91 -4.57 -15.89
N THR A 57 -5.81 -4.32 -17.20
CA THR A 57 -6.58 -5.01 -18.24
C THR A 57 -5.63 -5.61 -19.26
N GLU A 58 -6.14 -6.44 -20.18
CA GLU A 58 -5.32 -7.00 -21.25
C GLU A 58 -4.74 -5.89 -22.13
N ASP A 59 -5.48 -4.79 -22.31
CA ASP A 59 -5.07 -3.69 -23.18
C ASP A 59 -3.95 -2.84 -22.58
N ASN A 60 -3.85 -2.74 -21.25
CA ASN A 60 -2.88 -1.85 -20.60
C ASN A 60 -1.78 -2.58 -19.84
N GLU A 61 -1.84 -3.90 -19.75
CA GLU A 61 -0.91 -4.69 -18.93
C GLU A 61 0.57 -4.42 -19.24
N ASP A 62 0.95 -4.45 -20.50
CA ASP A 62 2.35 -4.23 -20.90
C ASP A 62 2.83 -2.83 -20.51
N THR A 63 1.99 -1.83 -20.73
CA THR A 63 2.30 -0.44 -20.40
C THR A 63 2.43 -0.28 -18.88
N ILE A 64 1.51 -0.87 -18.13
CA ILE A 64 1.53 -0.81 -16.66
C ILE A 64 2.80 -1.48 -16.11
N MET A 65 3.16 -2.64 -16.60
CA MET A 65 4.38 -3.35 -16.15
C MET A 65 5.63 -2.51 -16.38
N ARG A 66 5.72 -1.85 -17.52
CA ARG A 66 6.84 -0.98 -17.85
C ARG A 66 6.91 0.23 -16.94
N VAL A 67 5.76 0.88 -16.71
CA VAL A 67 5.68 2.05 -15.82
C VAL A 67 6.01 1.65 -14.40
N MET A 68 5.48 0.52 -13.91
CA MET A 68 5.79 0.02 -12.57
C MET A 68 7.29 -0.20 -12.39
N ASN A 69 7.94 -0.80 -13.38
CA ASN A 69 9.39 -1.00 -13.30
C ASN A 69 10.14 0.32 -13.19
N ASP A 70 9.75 1.32 -13.98
CA ASP A 70 10.37 2.65 -13.93
C ASP A 70 10.18 3.30 -12.55
N ILE A 71 8.97 3.24 -12.02
CA ILE A 71 8.66 3.85 -10.71
C ILE A 71 9.39 3.13 -9.59
N ASN A 72 9.40 1.79 -9.62
CA ASN A 72 10.11 1.00 -8.62
C ASN A 72 11.61 1.30 -8.60
N GLY A 73 12.20 1.59 -9.77
CA GLY A 73 13.61 1.93 -9.85
C GLY A 73 13.93 3.35 -9.42
N SER A 74 12.93 4.21 -9.28
CA SER A 74 13.11 5.64 -8.98
C SER A 74 12.77 6.02 -7.55
N LEU A 75 11.85 5.32 -6.91
CA LEU A 75 11.35 5.69 -5.57
C LEU A 75 12.00 4.87 -4.47
N LYS A 76 12.04 5.48 -3.27
CA LYS A 76 12.61 4.84 -2.08
C LYS A 76 11.55 4.08 -1.30
N VAL A 77 11.92 2.94 -0.76
CA VAL A 77 11.20 2.14 0.25
C VAL A 77 9.82 1.63 -0.15
N VAL A 78 9.30 2.05 -1.28
CA VAL A 78 7.99 1.58 -1.77
C VAL A 78 8.18 0.62 -2.92
N LYS A 79 7.20 -0.26 -3.11
CA LYS A 79 7.16 -1.10 -4.30
C LYS A 79 5.75 -1.17 -4.86
N LEU A 80 5.66 -1.14 -6.18
CA LEU A 80 4.43 -1.32 -6.90
C LEU A 80 4.37 -2.75 -7.43
N TYR A 81 3.22 -3.37 -7.31
CA TYR A 81 3.03 -4.75 -7.77
C TYR A 81 1.56 -4.94 -8.14
N THR A 82 1.25 -6.03 -8.82
CA THR A 82 -0.14 -6.35 -9.17
C THR A 82 -0.70 -7.38 -8.20
N MET A 83 -1.99 -7.21 -7.90
CA MET A 83 -2.75 -8.15 -7.07
C MET A 83 -3.96 -8.62 -7.84
N GLU A 84 -4.19 -9.92 -7.80
CA GLU A 84 -5.41 -10.51 -8.33
C GLU A 84 -6.34 -10.80 -7.18
N LEU A 85 -7.53 -10.24 -7.23
CA LEU A 85 -8.56 -10.47 -6.21
C LEU A 85 -9.84 -10.93 -6.88
N GLU A 86 -10.54 -11.83 -6.21
CA GLU A 86 -11.82 -12.33 -6.66
C GLU A 86 -12.92 -11.48 -6.02
N ASP A 87 -13.87 -10.99 -6.83
CA ASP A 87 -15.00 -10.23 -6.31
C ASP A 87 -16.09 -11.16 -5.78
N ASP A 88 -17.19 -10.57 -5.27
CA ASP A 88 -18.31 -11.33 -4.70
C ASP A 88 -19.01 -12.25 -5.70
N GLU A 89 -18.82 -11.97 -6.99
CA GLU A 89 -19.42 -12.77 -8.08
C GLU A 89 -18.45 -13.82 -8.63
N GLY A 90 -17.29 -13.95 -8.01
CA GLY A 90 -16.27 -14.90 -8.46
C GLY A 90 -15.42 -14.42 -9.63
N LYS A 91 -15.57 -13.16 -10.03
CA LYS A 91 -14.78 -12.58 -11.12
C LYS A 91 -13.43 -12.10 -10.61
N GLN A 92 -12.38 -12.46 -11.33
CA GLN A 92 -11.03 -12.00 -11.00
C GLN A 92 -10.78 -10.60 -11.51
N ASN A 93 -10.25 -9.75 -10.63
CA ASN A 93 -9.85 -8.39 -10.95
C ASN A 93 -8.38 -8.23 -10.59
N THR A 94 -7.62 -7.64 -11.50
CA THR A 94 -6.21 -7.35 -11.27
C THR A 94 -6.04 -5.85 -11.14
N SER A 95 -5.30 -5.42 -10.14
CA SER A 95 -5.03 -4.01 -9.92
C SER A 95 -3.60 -3.80 -9.42
N VAL A 96 -3.13 -2.56 -9.57
CA VAL A 96 -1.82 -2.15 -9.05
C VAL A 96 -1.99 -1.73 -7.60
N TRP A 97 -1.09 -2.21 -6.76
CA TRP A 97 -1.03 -1.90 -5.32
C TRP A 97 0.33 -1.29 -5.02
N VAL A 98 0.38 -0.48 -3.98
CA VAL A 98 1.65 0.08 -3.50
C VAL A 98 1.88 -0.42 -2.08
N ALA A 99 3.10 -0.86 -1.80
CA ALA A 99 3.50 -1.29 -0.48
C ALA A 99 4.66 -0.43 0.04
N PHE A 100 4.58 -0.11 1.33
CA PHE A 100 5.68 0.46 2.10
C PHE A 100 6.12 -0.61 3.09
N GLU A 101 7.39 -1.01 3.02
CA GLU A 101 7.90 -2.10 3.86
C GLU A 101 9.21 -1.70 4.53
N ILE A 102 9.28 -1.91 5.85
CA ILE A 102 10.50 -1.71 6.62
C ILE A 102 10.60 -2.78 7.70
N LEU A 103 11.80 -2.93 8.23
CA LEU A 103 11.99 -3.68 9.47
C LEU A 103 11.96 -2.68 10.61
N ALA A 104 11.03 -2.85 11.54
CA ALA A 104 10.91 -1.99 12.71
C ALA A 104 11.86 -2.48 13.80
N ASP A 105 12.33 -1.56 14.63
CA ASP A 105 13.16 -1.95 15.77
C ASP A 105 12.28 -2.47 16.94
N SER A 106 12.90 -2.73 18.08
CA SER A 106 12.20 -3.27 19.25
C SER A 106 11.22 -2.27 19.89
N THR A 107 11.39 -0.98 19.61
CA THR A 107 10.53 0.09 20.15
C THR A 107 10.22 1.12 19.06
N PRO A 108 9.42 0.72 18.04
CA PRO A 108 9.18 1.59 16.89
C PRO A 108 8.33 2.81 17.27
N GLU A 109 8.72 3.96 16.74
CA GLU A 109 7.97 5.21 16.87
C GLU A 109 6.98 5.35 15.74
N LEU A 110 5.79 4.78 15.88
CA LEU A 110 4.78 4.77 14.83
C LEU A 110 4.34 6.18 14.42
N LYS A 111 4.36 7.13 15.33
CA LYS A 111 4.05 8.53 15.02
C LYS A 111 5.03 9.16 14.03
N ASP A 112 6.24 8.62 13.92
CA ASP A 112 7.24 9.06 12.95
C ASP A 112 7.18 8.24 11.67
N ILE A 113 6.84 6.97 11.78
CA ILE A 113 6.81 6.03 10.66
C ILE A 113 5.54 6.18 9.80
N VAL A 114 4.37 6.16 10.44
CA VAL A 114 3.09 6.08 9.72
C VAL A 114 2.79 7.32 8.86
N PRO A 115 2.92 8.55 9.36
CA PRO A 115 2.68 9.72 8.50
C PRO A 115 3.61 9.77 7.29
N ARG A 116 4.86 9.39 7.49
CA ARG A 116 5.83 9.36 6.40
C ARG A 116 5.51 8.24 5.40
N ALA A 117 5.10 7.07 5.90
CA ALA A 117 4.69 5.97 5.05
C ALA A 117 3.50 6.35 4.17
N ILE A 118 2.50 7.00 4.75
CA ILE A 118 1.32 7.48 4.02
C ILE A 118 1.75 8.44 2.90
N ASN A 119 2.62 9.41 3.22
CA ASN A 119 3.12 10.36 2.23
C ASN A 119 3.87 9.68 1.09
N LEU A 120 4.71 8.69 1.40
CA LEU A 120 5.46 7.95 0.39
C LEU A 120 4.53 7.11 -0.49
N LEU A 121 3.50 6.50 0.08
CA LEU A 121 2.51 5.74 -0.67
C LEU A 121 1.72 6.64 -1.62
N LEU A 122 1.27 7.80 -1.14
CA LEU A 122 0.55 8.75 -1.98
C LEU A 122 1.43 9.32 -3.08
N ASN A 123 2.68 9.62 -2.77
CA ASN A 123 3.64 10.09 -3.77
C ASN A 123 3.87 9.03 -4.85
N ALA A 124 3.96 7.78 -4.47
CA ALA A 124 4.11 6.67 -5.43
C ALA A 124 2.92 6.56 -6.37
N ARG A 125 1.70 6.71 -5.82
CA ARG A 125 0.49 6.72 -6.62
C ARG A 125 0.50 7.86 -7.64
N LEU A 126 0.84 9.08 -7.19
CA LEU A 126 0.89 10.24 -8.07
C LEU A 126 1.95 10.09 -9.16
N ALA A 127 3.14 9.58 -8.79
CA ALA A 127 4.22 9.36 -9.75
C ALA A 127 3.83 8.31 -10.79
N PHE A 128 3.17 7.23 -10.37
CA PHE A 128 2.69 6.18 -11.27
C PHE A 128 1.66 6.74 -12.27
N LEU A 129 0.66 7.46 -11.77
CA LEU A 129 -0.39 8.01 -12.63
C LEU A 129 0.16 9.05 -13.62
N ALA A 130 1.08 9.89 -13.16
CA ALA A 130 1.71 10.91 -14.02
C ALA A 130 2.53 10.23 -15.13
N ARG A 131 3.30 9.21 -14.78
CA ARG A 131 4.12 8.50 -15.78
C ARG A 131 3.25 7.74 -16.78
N LEU A 132 2.18 7.14 -16.29
CA LEU A 132 1.25 6.43 -17.15
C LEU A 132 0.60 7.38 -18.17
N GLU A 133 0.24 8.58 -17.74
CA GLU A 133 -0.32 9.61 -18.61
C GLU A 133 0.69 10.06 -19.65
N GLU A 134 1.96 10.28 -19.29
CA GLU A 134 3.03 10.63 -20.23
C GLU A 134 3.17 9.59 -21.33
N VAL A 135 3.17 8.30 -20.94
CA VAL A 135 3.32 7.20 -21.91
C VAL A 135 2.11 7.11 -22.83
N ALA A 136 0.91 7.35 -22.28
CA ALA A 136 -0.33 7.30 -23.07
C ALA A 136 -0.42 8.43 -24.10
N ASN A 137 0.26 9.56 -23.87
CA ASN A 137 0.24 10.72 -24.76
C ASN A 137 1.36 10.70 -25.80
N HIS A 138 2.13 9.65 -25.86
CA HIS A 138 3.19 9.44 -26.87
C HIS A 138 2.91 8.20 -27.76
#